data_f23e7970f6d6e0a200a573a24b3a351a
#
_entry.id   f23e7970f6d6e0a200a573a24b3a351a
#
_cell.length_a   1.000
_cell.length_b   1.000
_cell.length_c   1.000
_cell.angle_alpha   90.00
_cell.angle_beta   90.00
_cell.angle_gamma   90.00
#
_symmetry.space_group_name_H-M   'P 1'
#
loop_
_entity.id
_entity.type
_entity.pdbx_description
1 polymer ?
#
loop_
_entity_poly.entity_id
_entity_poly.type
_entity_poly.pdbx_seq_one_letter_code
_entity_poly.pdbx_strand_id
1 'polypeptide(L)' 'MLGDLDSDGYVNIIDVVELVQIVLNSQYDAAGDMNDDGSTNVVDIVSLVDIILGE' A
#
# COMPACT_ATOMS: atom_id res chain seq x y z
N MET A 1 4.01 -9.76 -2.90
CA MET A 1 2.91 -9.90 -1.94
C MET A 1 2.16 -8.58 -1.85
N LEU A 2 0.86 -8.61 -1.96
CA LEU A 2 0.05 -7.40 -1.92
C LEU A 2 0.19 -6.72 -0.57
N GLY A 3 0.52 -5.43 -0.59
CA GLY A 3 0.76 -4.66 0.62
C GLY A 3 2.20 -4.68 1.12
N ASP A 4 3.04 -5.52 0.55
CA ASP A 4 4.47 -5.60 0.90
C ASP A 4 5.28 -4.78 -0.10
N LEU A 5 5.28 -3.46 0.09
CA LEU A 5 5.90 -2.55 -0.87
C LEU A 5 7.42 -2.53 -0.78
N ASP A 6 7.99 -2.85 0.37
CA ASP A 6 9.44 -2.88 0.55
C ASP A 6 10.05 -4.28 0.35
N SER A 7 9.22 -5.28 0.08
CA SER A 7 9.63 -6.65 -0.23
C SER A 7 10.44 -7.30 0.89
N ASP A 8 10.10 -6.98 2.16
CA ASP A 8 10.79 -7.57 3.32
C ASP A 8 10.12 -8.84 3.83
N GLY A 9 9.01 -9.25 3.22
CA GLY A 9 8.25 -10.43 3.61
C GLY A 9 7.16 -10.16 4.63
N TYR A 10 6.99 -8.93 5.07
CA TYR A 10 5.98 -8.54 6.06
C TYR A 10 5.20 -7.32 5.57
N VAL A 11 3.90 -7.29 5.88
CA VAL A 11 3.06 -6.12 5.66
C VAL A 11 2.93 -5.37 6.97
N ASN A 12 3.50 -4.17 7.04
CA ASN A 12 3.56 -3.39 8.28
C ASN A 12 3.57 -1.88 7.99
N ILE A 13 3.77 -1.07 9.04
CA ILE A 13 3.70 0.39 8.93
C ILE A 13 4.75 0.97 7.94
N ILE A 14 5.86 0.28 7.75
CA ILE A 14 6.88 0.72 6.79
C ILE A 14 6.29 0.70 5.37
N ASP A 15 5.47 -0.30 5.06
CA ASP A 15 4.79 -0.37 3.76
C ASP A 15 3.81 0.77 3.57
N VAL A 16 3.13 1.20 4.65
CA VAL A 16 2.25 2.37 4.59
C VAL A 16 3.04 3.62 4.23
N VAL A 17 4.21 3.82 4.82
CA VAL A 17 5.07 4.96 4.51
C VAL A 17 5.49 4.94 3.04
N GLU A 18 5.86 3.77 2.52
CA GLU A 18 6.21 3.61 1.11
C GLU A 18 5.02 3.95 0.21
N LEU A 19 3.82 3.46 0.57
CA LEU A 19 2.62 3.72 -0.22
C LEU A 19 2.27 5.22 -0.22
N VAL A 20 2.42 5.89 0.91
CA VAL A 20 2.19 7.34 0.99
C VAL A 20 3.12 8.09 0.02
N GLN A 21 4.39 7.69 -0.06
CA GLN A 21 5.34 8.31 -0.99
C GLN A 21 4.89 8.12 -2.44
N ILE A 22 4.45 6.92 -2.78
CA ILE A 22 3.98 6.59 -4.12
C ILE A 22 2.76 7.46 -4.49
N VAL A 23 1.80 7.59 -3.57
CA VAL A 23 0.60 8.40 -3.79
C VAL A 23 0.96 9.87 -3.96
N LEU A 24 1.85 10.41 -3.12
CA LEU A 24 2.26 11.82 -3.19
C LEU A 24 3.00 12.14 -4.48
N ASN A 25 3.69 11.17 -5.06
CA ASN A 25 4.45 11.34 -6.30
C ASN A 25 3.64 10.95 -7.54
N SER A 26 2.36 10.65 -7.38
CA SER A 26 1.46 10.24 -8.48
C SER A 26 2.01 9.04 -9.25
N GLN A 27 2.67 8.13 -8.54
CA GLN A 27 3.21 6.90 -9.11
C GLN A 27 2.24 5.74 -8.92
N TYR A 28 2.52 4.63 -9.57
CA TYR A 28 1.74 3.40 -9.45
C TYR A 28 2.63 2.26 -8.98
N ASP A 29 2.15 1.46 -8.03
CA ASP A 29 2.82 0.24 -7.59
C ASP A 29 1.76 -0.83 -7.38
N ALA A 30 1.87 -1.95 -8.10
CA ALA A 30 0.90 -3.03 -8.01
C ALA A 30 0.81 -3.61 -6.59
N ALA A 31 1.91 -3.61 -5.83
CA ALA A 31 1.89 -4.06 -4.44
C ALA A 31 1.10 -3.13 -3.53
N GLY A 32 0.94 -1.88 -3.93
CA GLY A 32 0.15 -0.89 -3.20
C GLY A 32 -1.26 -0.70 -3.73
N ASP A 33 -1.60 -1.35 -4.85
CA ASP A 33 -2.94 -1.26 -5.45
C ASP A 33 -3.84 -2.32 -4.78
N MET A 34 -4.32 -1.98 -3.59
CA MET A 34 -4.99 -2.94 -2.70
C MET A 34 -6.34 -3.41 -3.24
N ASN A 35 -7.03 -2.57 -4.01
CA ASN A 35 -8.34 -2.88 -4.56
C ASN A 35 -8.29 -3.25 -6.05
N ASP A 36 -7.08 -3.29 -6.63
CA ASP A 36 -6.86 -3.72 -8.02
C ASP A 36 -7.69 -2.89 -9.02
N ASP A 37 -7.73 -1.57 -8.80
CA ASP A 37 -8.50 -0.67 -9.66
C ASP A 37 -7.63 0.03 -10.73
N GLY A 38 -6.35 -0.29 -10.78
CA GLY A 38 -5.41 0.30 -11.72
C GLY A 38 -4.81 1.62 -11.27
N SER A 39 -5.07 2.03 -10.04
CA SER A 39 -4.56 3.28 -9.48
C SER A 39 -4.09 3.05 -8.05
N THR A 40 -3.04 3.77 -7.66
CA THR A 40 -2.57 3.79 -6.28
C THR A 40 -2.96 5.14 -5.68
N ASN A 41 -3.83 5.13 -4.66
CA ASN A 41 -4.38 6.37 -4.09
C ASN A 41 -4.69 6.21 -2.60
N VAL A 42 -5.33 7.21 -2.00
CA VAL A 42 -5.65 7.24 -0.57
C VAL A 42 -6.51 6.05 -0.15
N VAL A 43 -7.40 5.57 -1.00
CA VAL A 43 -8.23 4.39 -0.69
C VAL A 43 -7.35 3.17 -0.44
N ASP A 44 -6.27 3.03 -1.21
CA ASP A 44 -5.32 1.92 -1.03
C ASP A 44 -4.59 2.05 0.31
N ILE A 45 -4.24 3.27 0.72
CA ILE A 45 -3.62 3.52 2.03
C ILE A 45 -4.56 3.05 3.15
N VAL A 46 -5.84 3.40 3.09
CA VAL A 46 -6.82 2.98 4.07
C VAL A 46 -6.94 1.46 4.12
N SER A 47 -7.00 0.82 2.96
CA SER A 47 -7.08 -0.64 2.86
C SER A 47 -5.86 -1.31 3.48
N LEU A 48 -4.66 -0.78 3.22
CA LEU A 48 -3.43 -1.33 3.77
C LEU A 48 -3.40 -1.19 5.30
N VAL A 49 -3.81 -0.04 5.81
CA VAL A 49 -3.88 0.18 7.27
C VAL A 49 -4.84 -0.81 7.92
N ASP A 50 -5.99 -1.07 7.30
CA ASP A 50 -6.96 -2.03 7.82
C ASP A 50 -6.35 -3.43 7.91
N ILE A 51 -5.58 -3.84 6.92
CA ILE A 51 -4.90 -5.14 6.93
C ILE A 51 -3.91 -5.21 8.10
N ILE A 52 -3.12 -4.16 8.29
CA ILE A 52 -2.11 -4.11 9.36
C ILE A 52 -2.77 -4.17 10.73
N LEU A 53 -3.89 -3.49 10.91
CA LEU A 53 -4.64 -3.48 12.16
C LEU A 53 -5.46 -4.77 12.37
N GLY A 54 -5.62 -5.58 11.35
CA GLY A 54 -6.36 -6.83 11.43
C GLY A 54 -7.87 -6.64 11.38
N GLU A 55 -8.32 -5.58 10.76
CA GLU A 55 -9.76 -5.27 10.68
C GLU A 55 -10.36 -5.53 9.30
#